data_bbe9fa5070a657588328879593ff0ccd
#
_entry.id   bbe9fa5070a657588328879593ff0ccd
#
_cell.length_a   1.000
_cell.length_b   1.000
_cell.length_c   1.000
_cell.angle_alpha   90.00
_cell.angle_beta   90.00
_cell.angle_gamma   90.00
#
_symmetry.space_group_name_H-M   'P 1'
#
loop_
_entity.id
_entity.type
_entity.pdbx_description
1 polymer ?
#
loop_
_entity_poly.entity_id
_entity_poly.type
_entity_poly.pdbx_seq_one_letter_code
_entity_poly.pdbx_strand_id
1 'polypeptide(L)'
;MSLIHLSRRGLLSGALALSACGRAPEEAPKPKGKALTLEAAVAGAWRTPQDKARDAWRHPVETLNFWGLKPGATVVEFWPGAGWYTDILAPFLAATGGKLYAANLQADDPGEPAAAEIVAAYRRKLREKAKLYGDVEITAFGPTSGPAAPADSADLVLFLRNLHNWMAAGIAEKAFHDAFAALKPGGVLGIEEHRADPGGVPDLLAADGYVQQAYVIQMAKEAGFILDKTSEINANPKDTKDHPFGVWTLPPVRRSSPRGQPEDPTFDHTKYDAIGESDRMTLRLLKPT
;
A
#
# COMPACT_ATOMS: atom_id res chain seq x y z
N MET A 1 -31.27 -27.16 76.15
CA MET A 1 -30.71 -28.30 76.83
C MET A 1 -29.37 -28.64 76.14
N SER A 2 -28.39 -28.31 76.83
CA SER A 2 -27.28 -29.10 77.38
C SER A 2 -26.24 -29.40 76.28
N LEU A 3 -25.11 -28.73 76.36
CA LEU A 3 -23.86 -28.98 77.12
C LEU A 3 -23.17 -30.24 76.56
N ILE A 4 -21.91 -30.36 76.28
CA ILE A 4 -20.64 -30.03 76.97
C ILE A 4 -19.49 -30.41 76.03
N HIS A 5 -18.51 -29.59 75.85
CA HIS A 5 -17.13 -29.57 76.29
C HIS A 5 -16.05 -30.43 75.62
N LEU A 6 -14.96 -29.80 75.41
CA LEU A 6 -13.51 -30.02 75.58
C LEU A 6 -12.84 -30.99 74.60
N SER A 7 -11.64 -30.86 74.23
CA SER A 7 -10.50 -29.96 74.43
C SER A 7 -9.25 -30.50 73.65
N ARG A 8 -8.33 -29.66 73.25
CA ARG A 8 -6.86 -29.72 73.32
C ARG A 8 -6.01 -30.43 72.26
N ARG A 9 -5.12 -29.61 71.84
CA ARG A 9 -3.70 -29.87 71.45
C ARG A 9 -3.52 -30.46 70.03
N GLY A 10 -2.98 -29.82 69.03
CA GLY A 10 -1.70 -29.09 69.10
C GLY A 10 -0.67 -29.90 68.33
N LEU A 11 -0.38 -29.55 67.14
CA LEU A 11 0.90 -29.93 66.52
C LEU A 11 1.15 -28.92 65.35
N LEU A 12 2.15 -28.08 65.53
CA LEU A 12 2.74 -27.29 64.49
C LEU A 12 3.43 -28.26 63.49
N SER A 13 3.09 -28.12 62.23
CA SER A 13 3.89 -28.62 61.12
C SER A 13 4.06 -27.54 60.14
N GLY A 14 5.27 -26.97 60.09
CA GLY A 14 5.66 -25.95 59.14
C GLY A 14 5.63 -26.53 57.71
N ALA A 15 4.84 -25.92 56.87
CA ALA A 15 4.90 -26.14 55.43
C ALA A 15 5.86 -25.12 54.83
N LEU A 16 7.04 -25.57 54.39
CA LEU A 16 7.92 -24.80 53.49
C LEU A 16 7.18 -24.56 52.19
N ALA A 17 6.83 -23.33 51.93
CA ALA A 17 6.39 -22.88 50.58
C ALA A 17 7.63 -22.79 49.71
N LEU A 18 7.84 -23.76 48.84
CA LEU A 18 8.77 -23.68 47.71
C LEU A 18 8.16 -22.73 46.69
N SER A 19 8.63 -21.47 46.67
CA SER A 19 8.39 -20.52 45.60
C SER A 19 9.08 -21.05 44.33
N ALA A 20 8.34 -21.74 43.47
CA ALA A 20 8.74 -22.01 42.10
C ALA A 20 8.66 -20.70 41.32
N CYS A 21 9.79 -19.98 41.19
CA CYS A 21 9.94 -18.93 40.17
C CYS A 21 9.79 -19.59 38.79
N GLY A 22 8.61 -19.54 38.26
CA GLY A 22 8.36 -19.88 36.86
C GLY A 22 9.09 -18.87 35.97
N ARG A 23 10.22 -19.28 35.41
CA ARG A 23 10.92 -18.55 34.36
C ARG A 23 9.98 -18.50 33.16
N ALA A 24 9.59 -17.30 32.71
CA ALA A 24 8.85 -17.14 31.47
C ALA A 24 9.60 -17.87 30.33
N PRO A 25 8.89 -18.48 29.37
CA PRO A 25 9.56 -19.10 28.23
C PRO A 25 10.43 -18.07 27.53
N GLU A 26 11.74 -18.33 27.50
CA GLU A 26 12.69 -17.54 26.73
C GLU A 26 12.31 -17.67 25.26
N GLU A 27 11.90 -16.55 24.65
CA GLU A 27 11.53 -16.49 23.24
C GLU A 27 12.74 -16.95 22.42
N ALA A 28 12.57 -18.01 21.63
CA ALA A 28 13.65 -18.60 20.84
C ALA A 28 14.28 -17.52 19.95
N PRO A 29 15.61 -17.42 19.88
CA PRO A 29 16.28 -16.40 19.08
C PRO A 29 15.87 -16.53 17.63
N LYS A 30 15.27 -15.46 17.08
CA LYS A 30 14.94 -15.36 15.65
C LYS A 30 16.23 -15.58 14.85
N PRO A 31 16.19 -16.36 13.76
CA PRO A 31 17.39 -16.67 12.99
C PRO A 31 18.02 -15.37 12.50
N LYS A 32 19.28 -15.14 12.84
CA LYS A 32 20.12 -14.03 12.34
C LYS A 32 20.56 -14.33 10.90
N GLY A 33 19.60 -14.46 9.97
CA GLY A 33 19.85 -14.31 8.55
C GLY A 33 20.05 -12.84 8.25
N LYS A 34 20.90 -12.51 7.27
CA LYS A 34 21.06 -11.13 6.79
C LYS A 34 19.68 -10.64 6.35
N ALA A 35 19.14 -9.62 7.01
CA ALA A 35 17.82 -9.08 6.68
C ALA A 35 17.78 -8.70 5.19
N LEU A 36 16.67 -8.99 4.52
CA LEU A 36 16.48 -8.63 3.11
C LEU A 36 16.52 -7.11 2.98
N THR A 37 17.44 -6.57 2.16
CA THR A 37 17.47 -5.13 1.88
C THR A 37 16.40 -4.76 0.87
N LEU A 38 16.05 -3.47 0.77
CA LEU A 38 15.08 -2.99 -0.22
C LEU A 38 15.58 -3.26 -1.65
N GLU A 39 16.85 -3.03 -1.93
CA GLU A 39 17.49 -3.31 -3.23
C GLU A 39 17.40 -4.80 -3.57
N ALA A 40 17.64 -5.67 -2.60
CA ALA A 40 17.51 -7.10 -2.79
C ALA A 40 16.05 -7.54 -3.01
N ALA A 41 15.08 -6.87 -2.38
CA ALA A 41 13.66 -7.11 -2.62
C ALA A 41 13.26 -6.68 -4.04
N VAL A 42 13.72 -5.53 -4.51
CA VAL A 42 13.51 -5.05 -5.89
C VAL A 42 14.17 -5.99 -6.91
N ALA A 43 15.38 -6.46 -6.66
CA ALA A 43 16.09 -7.42 -7.53
C ALA A 43 15.53 -8.86 -7.43
N GLY A 44 14.57 -9.12 -6.53
CA GLY A 44 14.08 -10.45 -6.16
C GLY A 44 13.77 -11.36 -7.35
N ALA A 45 14.24 -12.62 -7.29
CA ALA A 45 14.02 -13.60 -8.38
C ALA A 45 12.54 -14.01 -8.54
N TRP A 46 11.71 -13.70 -7.56
CA TRP A 46 10.26 -13.95 -7.58
C TRP A 46 9.47 -12.93 -8.40
N ARG A 47 10.06 -11.77 -8.73
CA ARG A 47 9.48 -10.77 -9.63
C ARG A 47 9.72 -11.18 -11.08
N THR A 48 8.69 -10.99 -11.92
CA THR A 48 8.77 -11.34 -13.33
C THR A 48 9.76 -10.43 -14.10
N PRO A 49 10.36 -10.89 -15.20
CA PRO A 49 11.18 -10.03 -16.05
C PRO A 49 10.41 -8.79 -16.55
N GLN A 50 9.11 -8.94 -16.82
CA GLN A 50 8.23 -7.86 -17.27
C GLN A 50 8.04 -6.80 -16.17
N ASP A 51 7.85 -7.22 -14.91
CA ASP A 51 7.75 -6.28 -13.78
C ASP A 51 9.06 -5.55 -13.54
N LYS A 52 10.19 -6.26 -13.62
CA LYS A 52 11.53 -5.66 -13.46
C LYS A 52 11.89 -4.69 -14.58
N ALA A 53 11.46 -4.94 -15.82
CA ALA A 53 11.68 -4.01 -16.93
C ALA A 53 11.06 -2.63 -16.68
N ARG A 54 10.02 -2.59 -15.83
CA ARG A 54 9.34 -1.34 -15.45
C ARG A 54 10.05 -0.56 -14.33
N ASP A 55 11.05 -1.16 -13.68
CA ASP A 55 11.81 -0.50 -12.61
C ASP A 55 12.54 0.76 -13.13
N ALA A 56 12.97 0.75 -14.40
CA ALA A 56 13.58 1.89 -15.06
C ALA A 56 12.66 3.13 -15.19
N TRP A 57 11.34 2.93 -15.09
CA TRP A 57 10.33 3.99 -15.13
C TRP A 57 9.77 4.31 -13.75
N ARG A 58 9.84 3.38 -12.81
CA ARG A 58 9.17 3.45 -11.51
C ARG A 58 10.10 3.67 -10.32
N HIS A 59 11.41 3.56 -10.56
CA HIS A 59 12.48 3.84 -9.59
C HIS A 59 12.15 3.36 -8.17
N PRO A 60 11.78 2.06 -7.96
CA PRO A 60 11.15 1.62 -6.73
C PRO A 60 12.01 1.80 -5.48
N VAL A 61 13.35 1.66 -5.59
CA VAL A 61 14.26 1.87 -4.46
C VAL A 61 14.26 3.33 -4.04
N GLU A 62 14.44 4.23 -5.00
CA GLU A 62 14.51 5.68 -4.78
C GLU A 62 13.17 6.21 -4.26
N THR A 63 12.07 5.75 -4.86
CA THR A 63 10.71 6.16 -4.50
C THR A 63 10.34 5.73 -3.09
N LEU A 64 10.57 4.46 -2.73
CA LEU A 64 10.26 3.95 -1.39
C LEU A 64 11.17 4.57 -0.31
N ASN A 65 12.45 4.84 -0.63
CA ASN A 65 13.35 5.57 0.26
C ASN A 65 12.93 7.03 0.43
N PHE A 66 12.47 7.70 -0.62
CA PHE A 66 11.95 9.07 -0.56
C PHE A 66 10.73 9.16 0.39
N TRP A 67 9.85 8.19 0.37
CA TRP A 67 8.73 8.10 1.32
C TRP A 67 9.15 7.63 2.71
N GLY A 68 10.38 7.18 2.88
CA GLY A 68 10.93 6.81 4.18
C GLY A 68 10.55 5.40 4.64
N LEU A 69 10.35 4.45 3.72
CA LEU A 69 10.17 3.04 4.07
C LEU A 69 11.35 2.56 4.91
N LYS A 70 11.06 1.91 6.03
CA LYS A 70 12.08 1.38 6.96
C LYS A 70 11.85 -0.10 7.24
N PRO A 71 12.91 -0.85 7.61
CA PRO A 71 12.76 -2.17 8.20
C PRO A 71 11.80 -2.16 9.39
N GLY A 72 10.91 -3.14 9.45
CA GLY A 72 9.94 -3.26 10.55
C GLY A 72 8.72 -2.34 10.45
N ALA A 73 8.58 -1.53 9.38
CA ALA A 73 7.45 -0.62 9.22
C ALA A 73 6.11 -1.36 9.03
N THR A 74 5.04 -0.72 9.45
CA THR A 74 3.67 -1.07 9.06
C THR A 74 3.28 -0.22 7.86
N VAL A 75 2.96 -0.87 6.75
CA VAL A 75 2.62 -0.22 5.47
C VAL A 75 1.19 -0.57 5.06
N VAL A 76 0.46 0.40 4.50
CA VAL A 76 -0.83 0.17 3.84
C VAL A 76 -0.69 0.51 2.36
N GLU A 77 -0.95 -0.45 1.48
CA GLU A 77 -1.00 -0.27 0.04
C GLU A 77 -2.46 -0.22 -0.41
N PHE A 78 -2.90 0.92 -0.96
CA PHE A 78 -4.26 1.07 -1.50
C PHE A 78 -4.33 0.56 -2.93
N TRP A 79 -5.32 -0.29 -3.22
CA TRP A 79 -5.57 -0.92 -4.52
C TRP A 79 -4.30 -1.46 -5.16
N PRO A 80 -3.69 -2.52 -4.59
CA PRO A 80 -2.43 -3.08 -5.07
C PRO A 80 -2.50 -3.64 -6.50
N GLY A 81 -3.70 -3.79 -7.06
CA GLY A 81 -3.92 -4.37 -8.38
C GLY A 81 -3.35 -5.79 -8.48
N ALA A 82 -2.52 -6.04 -9.48
CA ALA A 82 -1.80 -7.32 -9.62
C ALA A 82 -0.63 -7.47 -8.63
N GLY A 83 -0.35 -6.47 -7.79
CA GLY A 83 0.64 -6.53 -6.71
C GLY A 83 2.08 -6.23 -7.16
N TRP A 84 2.28 -5.26 -8.06
CA TRP A 84 3.62 -4.89 -8.50
C TRP A 84 4.49 -4.38 -7.34
N TYR A 85 3.96 -3.45 -6.52
CA TYR A 85 4.65 -3.00 -5.31
C TYR A 85 4.57 -4.04 -4.19
N THR A 86 3.49 -4.80 -4.08
CA THR A 86 3.37 -5.92 -3.13
C THR A 86 4.53 -6.91 -3.28
N ASP A 87 4.99 -7.20 -4.51
CA ASP A 87 6.12 -8.09 -4.78
C ASP A 87 7.46 -7.57 -4.25
N ILE A 88 7.53 -6.29 -3.87
CA ILE A 88 8.68 -5.65 -3.23
C ILE A 88 8.43 -5.51 -1.73
N LEU A 89 7.28 -4.93 -1.36
CA LEU A 89 6.94 -4.58 0.02
C LEU A 89 6.78 -5.81 0.91
N ALA A 90 6.00 -6.79 0.46
CA ALA A 90 5.67 -7.94 1.29
C ALA A 90 6.91 -8.77 1.68
N PRO A 91 7.82 -9.16 0.75
CA PRO A 91 9.05 -9.84 1.11
C PRO A 91 9.98 -9.02 2.01
N PHE A 92 10.11 -7.72 1.73
CA PHE A 92 10.93 -6.82 2.53
C PHE A 92 10.40 -6.73 3.98
N LEU A 93 9.10 -6.48 4.15
CA LEU A 93 8.48 -6.34 5.46
C LEU A 93 8.49 -7.68 6.22
N ALA A 94 8.17 -8.79 5.56
CA ALA A 94 8.25 -10.12 6.18
C ALA A 94 9.65 -10.43 6.71
N ALA A 95 10.69 -10.11 5.94
CA ALA A 95 12.08 -10.35 6.33
C ALA A 95 12.60 -9.40 7.43
N THR A 96 11.94 -8.27 7.62
CA THR A 96 12.36 -7.23 8.58
C THR A 96 11.45 -7.09 9.80
N GLY A 97 10.42 -7.93 9.91
CA GLY A 97 9.47 -7.92 11.03
C GLY A 97 8.42 -6.81 10.95
N GLY A 98 8.20 -6.27 9.74
CA GLY A 98 7.14 -5.31 9.44
C GLY A 98 5.81 -5.98 9.08
N LYS A 99 4.81 -5.17 8.74
CA LYS A 99 3.48 -5.61 8.34
C LYS A 99 3.00 -4.90 7.09
N LEU A 100 2.31 -5.64 6.21
CA LEU A 100 1.63 -5.08 5.04
C LEU A 100 0.12 -5.27 5.18
N TYR A 101 -0.64 -4.17 5.10
CA TYR A 101 -2.07 -4.16 4.82
C TYR A 101 -2.27 -3.86 3.35
N ALA A 102 -3.02 -4.71 2.66
CA ALA A 102 -3.40 -4.53 1.27
C ALA A 102 -4.88 -4.12 1.23
N ALA A 103 -5.16 -2.82 1.22
CA ALA A 103 -6.51 -2.27 1.07
C ALA A 103 -6.95 -2.44 -0.39
N ASN A 104 -7.39 -3.66 -0.73
CA ASN A 104 -7.75 -4.06 -2.08
C ASN A 104 -9.13 -3.49 -2.48
N LEU A 105 -9.53 -3.70 -3.74
CA LEU A 105 -10.88 -3.37 -4.19
C LEU A 105 -11.94 -3.97 -3.25
N GLN A 106 -13.03 -3.25 -3.06
CA GLN A 106 -14.20 -3.77 -2.37
C GLN A 106 -14.89 -4.79 -3.29
N ALA A 107 -14.83 -6.08 -2.93
CA ALA A 107 -15.20 -7.18 -3.82
C ALA A 107 -16.69 -7.23 -4.20
N ASP A 108 -17.54 -6.59 -3.43
CA ASP A 108 -18.99 -6.47 -3.63
C ASP A 108 -19.43 -5.08 -4.13
N ASP A 109 -18.48 -4.27 -4.59
CA ASP A 109 -18.79 -2.95 -5.16
C ASP A 109 -19.51 -3.12 -6.52
N PRO A 110 -20.77 -2.67 -6.65
CA PRO A 110 -21.50 -2.76 -7.91
C PRO A 110 -20.92 -1.86 -9.01
N GLY A 111 -20.14 -0.84 -8.67
CA GLY A 111 -19.42 0.02 -9.60
C GLY A 111 -18.19 -0.62 -10.24
N GLU A 112 -17.70 -1.73 -9.63
CA GLU A 112 -16.50 -2.45 -10.09
C GLU A 112 -16.79 -3.96 -10.23
N PRO A 113 -17.52 -4.40 -11.28
CA PRO A 113 -17.93 -5.79 -11.43
C PRO A 113 -16.77 -6.81 -11.44
N ALA A 114 -15.56 -6.39 -11.86
CA ALA A 114 -14.36 -7.23 -11.86
C ALA A 114 -13.67 -7.33 -10.49
N ALA A 115 -14.09 -6.56 -9.48
CA ALA A 115 -13.39 -6.45 -8.20
C ALA A 115 -13.23 -7.82 -7.51
N ALA A 116 -14.29 -8.63 -7.49
CA ALA A 116 -14.26 -9.96 -6.86
C ALA A 116 -13.19 -10.87 -7.46
N GLU A 117 -13.07 -10.87 -8.80
CA GLU A 117 -12.08 -11.68 -9.51
C GLU A 117 -10.65 -11.17 -9.25
N ILE A 118 -10.44 -9.85 -9.29
CA ILE A 118 -9.15 -9.21 -9.00
C ILE A 118 -8.69 -9.55 -7.58
N VAL A 119 -9.57 -9.41 -6.59
CA VAL A 119 -9.28 -9.75 -5.19
C VAL A 119 -8.99 -11.24 -5.04
N ALA A 120 -9.75 -12.12 -5.72
CA ALA A 120 -9.50 -13.55 -5.68
C ALA A 120 -8.14 -13.93 -6.30
N ALA A 121 -7.76 -13.31 -7.43
CA ALA A 121 -6.45 -13.47 -8.05
C ALA A 121 -5.31 -13.01 -7.13
N TYR A 122 -5.47 -11.85 -6.50
CA TYR A 122 -4.51 -11.33 -5.53
C TYR A 122 -4.34 -12.27 -4.32
N ARG A 123 -5.44 -12.76 -3.73
CA ARG A 123 -5.41 -13.75 -2.66
C ARG A 123 -4.70 -15.05 -3.07
N ARG A 124 -4.92 -15.50 -4.30
CA ARG A 124 -4.26 -16.69 -4.84
C ARG A 124 -2.76 -16.48 -4.95
N LYS A 125 -2.31 -15.34 -5.53
CA LYS A 125 -0.89 -14.93 -5.60
C LYS A 125 -0.21 -14.97 -4.24
N LEU A 126 -0.83 -14.41 -3.20
CA LEU A 126 -0.25 -14.40 -1.85
C LEU A 126 -0.13 -15.82 -1.26
N ARG A 127 -1.16 -16.68 -1.45
CA ARG A 127 -1.11 -18.07 -0.95
C ARG A 127 -0.03 -18.89 -1.62
N GLU A 128 0.15 -18.74 -2.93
CA GLU A 128 1.17 -19.49 -3.70
C GLU A 128 2.60 -19.21 -3.21
N LYS A 129 2.85 -18.05 -2.66
CA LYS A 129 4.17 -17.62 -2.17
C LYS A 129 4.14 -17.19 -0.68
N ALA A 130 3.28 -17.80 0.13
CA ALA A 130 3.04 -17.38 1.51
C ALA A 130 4.32 -17.29 2.36
N LYS A 131 5.29 -18.21 2.19
CA LYS A 131 6.58 -18.17 2.90
C LYS A 131 7.43 -16.95 2.53
N LEU A 132 7.26 -16.40 1.33
CA LEU A 132 7.99 -15.23 0.84
C LEU A 132 7.32 -13.94 1.27
N TYR A 133 5.99 -13.86 1.10
CA TYR A 133 5.23 -12.64 1.38
C TYR A 133 4.92 -12.45 2.87
N GLY A 134 5.05 -13.50 3.68
CA GLY A 134 4.65 -13.45 5.08
C GLY A 134 3.14 -13.27 5.25
N ASP A 135 2.76 -12.63 6.35
CA ASP A 135 1.36 -12.38 6.70
C ASP A 135 0.90 -11.00 6.17
N VAL A 136 0.42 -10.99 4.92
CA VAL A 136 -0.22 -9.82 4.31
C VAL A 136 -1.69 -9.80 4.68
N GLU A 137 -2.13 -8.77 5.39
CA GLU A 137 -3.53 -8.60 5.75
C GLU A 137 -4.30 -7.90 4.61
N ILE A 138 -5.30 -8.61 4.05
CA ILE A 138 -6.13 -8.06 2.98
C ILE A 138 -7.36 -7.42 3.60
N THR A 139 -7.42 -6.09 3.50
CA THR A 139 -8.59 -5.28 3.80
C THR A 139 -9.26 -4.82 2.50
N ALA A 140 -10.27 -3.98 2.58
CA ALA A 140 -10.95 -3.42 1.41
C ALA A 140 -10.91 -1.90 1.43
N PHE A 141 -10.81 -1.29 0.24
CA PHE A 141 -11.10 0.11 0.00
C PHE A 141 -12.10 0.25 -1.15
N GLY A 142 -13.20 0.94 -0.89
CA GLY A 142 -14.30 1.20 -1.82
C GLY A 142 -15.34 2.10 -1.16
N PRO A 143 -16.46 2.39 -1.85
CA PRO A 143 -17.44 3.38 -1.38
C PRO A 143 -18.00 3.13 0.02
N THR A 144 -18.20 1.86 0.38
CA THR A 144 -18.82 1.45 1.65
C THR A 144 -17.91 0.57 2.52
N SER A 145 -16.63 0.44 2.14
CA SER A 145 -15.66 -0.35 2.91
C SER A 145 -15.43 0.23 4.31
N GLY A 146 -15.07 -0.64 5.24
CA GLY A 146 -14.52 -0.28 6.54
C GLY A 146 -13.10 0.30 6.44
N PRO A 147 -12.41 0.48 7.58
CA PRO A 147 -11.06 1.02 7.64
C PRO A 147 -10.06 0.18 6.82
N ALA A 148 -9.12 0.87 6.15
CA ALA A 148 -8.04 0.22 5.39
C ALA A 148 -7.02 -0.50 6.28
N ALA A 149 -6.84 -0.04 7.53
CA ALA A 149 -6.04 -0.64 8.59
C ALA A 149 -6.57 -0.13 9.95
N PRO A 150 -6.15 -0.70 11.09
CA PRO A 150 -6.44 -0.13 12.40
C PRO A 150 -5.98 1.33 12.50
N ALA A 151 -6.73 2.16 13.21
CA ALA A 151 -6.38 3.56 13.42
C ALA A 151 -4.99 3.69 14.07
N ASP A 152 -4.24 4.72 13.67
CA ASP A 152 -2.93 5.07 14.21
C ASP A 152 -1.92 3.91 14.24
N SER A 153 -2.01 2.98 13.28
CA SER A 153 -1.16 1.78 13.22
C SER A 153 -0.08 1.82 12.14
N ALA A 154 -0.30 2.57 11.06
CA ALA A 154 0.59 2.58 9.91
C ALA A 154 1.70 3.64 10.04
N ASP A 155 2.90 3.27 9.62
CA ASP A 155 4.03 4.20 9.48
C ASP A 155 4.01 4.86 8.09
N LEU A 156 3.50 4.13 7.08
CA LEU A 156 3.47 4.56 5.69
C LEU A 156 2.18 4.07 5.02
N VAL A 157 1.48 4.98 4.34
CA VAL A 157 0.36 4.67 3.43
C VAL A 157 0.76 5.04 2.02
N LEU A 158 0.39 4.22 1.04
CA LEU A 158 0.79 4.38 -0.36
C LEU A 158 -0.42 4.48 -1.29
N PHE A 159 -0.48 5.57 -2.07
CA PHE A 159 -1.38 5.78 -3.20
C PHE A 159 -0.58 5.70 -4.50
N LEU A 160 -0.79 4.65 -5.27
CA LEU A 160 0.08 4.29 -6.38
C LEU A 160 -0.70 4.25 -7.70
N ARG A 161 -0.85 5.41 -8.36
CA ARG A 161 -1.50 5.56 -9.67
C ARG A 161 -2.96 5.07 -9.70
N ASN A 162 -3.69 5.35 -8.63
CA ASN A 162 -5.11 5.02 -8.51
C ASN A 162 -5.99 6.21 -8.17
N LEU A 163 -5.39 7.36 -7.82
CA LEU A 163 -6.16 8.53 -7.38
C LEU A 163 -7.13 9.01 -8.46
N HIS A 164 -6.72 9.00 -9.74
CA HIS A 164 -7.58 9.31 -10.88
C HIS A 164 -8.83 8.38 -10.96
N ASN A 165 -8.67 7.10 -10.64
CA ASN A 165 -9.80 6.15 -10.58
C ASN A 165 -10.74 6.48 -9.42
N TRP A 166 -10.19 6.86 -8.26
CA TRP A 166 -10.98 7.24 -7.09
C TRP A 166 -11.70 8.57 -7.29
N MET A 167 -11.10 9.51 -8.03
CA MET A 167 -11.76 10.75 -8.46
C MET A 167 -12.96 10.45 -9.36
N ALA A 168 -12.76 9.63 -10.39
CA ALA A 168 -13.83 9.19 -11.29
C ALA A 168 -14.97 8.47 -10.55
N ALA A 169 -14.65 7.69 -9.50
CA ALA A 169 -15.62 6.97 -8.68
C ALA A 169 -16.23 7.83 -7.54
N GLY A 170 -15.77 9.07 -7.34
CA GLY A 170 -16.24 9.94 -6.25
C GLY A 170 -15.81 9.51 -4.84
N ILE A 171 -14.73 8.72 -4.73
CA ILE A 171 -14.22 8.20 -3.44
C ILE A 171 -12.82 8.69 -3.07
N ALA A 172 -12.28 9.67 -3.81
CA ALA A 172 -10.95 10.20 -3.54
C ALA A 172 -10.84 10.84 -2.15
N GLU A 173 -11.84 11.62 -1.73
CA GLU A 173 -11.89 12.23 -0.40
C GLU A 173 -11.87 11.17 0.70
N LYS A 174 -12.68 10.10 0.55
CA LYS A 174 -12.65 8.95 1.47
C LYS A 174 -11.27 8.31 1.54
N ALA A 175 -10.54 8.18 0.41
CA ALA A 175 -9.19 7.61 0.41
C ALA A 175 -8.24 8.42 1.31
N PHE A 176 -8.25 9.74 1.21
CA PHE A 176 -7.43 10.60 2.06
C PHE A 176 -7.81 10.50 3.54
N HIS A 177 -9.11 10.46 3.87
CA HIS A 177 -9.58 10.31 5.25
C HIS A 177 -9.20 8.94 5.83
N ASP A 178 -9.38 7.85 5.08
CA ASP A 178 -9.01 6.50 5.52
C ASP A 178 -7.48 6.38 5.71
N ALA A 179 -6.69 6.98 4.82
CA ALA A 179 -5.23 7.04 4.96
C ALA A 179 -4.81 7.83 6.22
N PHE A 180 -5.46 8.98 6.45
CA PHE A 180 -5.19 9.80 7.64
C PHE A 180 -5.53 9.05 8.93
N ALA A 181 -6.67 8.35 8.96
CA ALA A 181 -7.06 7.56 10.13
C ALA A 181 -6.10 6.40 10.40
N ALA A 182 -5.62 5.71 9.35
CA ALA A 182 -4.71 4.57 9.48
C ALA A 182 -3.31 4.97 9.95
N LEU A 183 -2.82 6.16 9.56
CA LEU A 183 -1.46 6.61 9.87
C LEU A 183 -1.31 7.01 11.34
N LYS A 184 -0.17 6.65 11.93
CA LYS A 184 0.30 7.21 13.20
C LYS A 184 0.53 8.71 13.08
N PRO A 185 0.43 9.50 14.17
CA PRO A 185 0.99 10.85 14.22
C PRO A 185 2.47 10.84 13.75
N GLY A 186 2.82 11.72 12.82
CA GLY A 186 4.14 11.73 12.15
C GLY A 186 4.31 10.68 11.04
N GLY A 187 3.31 9.85 10.77
CA GLY A 187 3.30 8.89 9.67
C GLY A 187 3.22 9.56 8.30
N VAL A 188 3.60 8.82 7.26
CA VAL A 188 3.77 9.33 5.90
C VAL A 188 2.69 8.81 4.97
N LEU A 189 2.06 9.70 4.19
CA LEU A 189 1.34 9.35 2.99
C LEU A 189 2.25 9.59 1.77
N GLY A 190 2.61 8.51 1.07
CA GLY A 190 3.35 8.55 -0.19
C GLY A 190 2.38 8.47 -1.36
N ILE A 191 2.46 9.44 -2.27
CA ILE A 191 1.62 9.47 -3.48
C ILE A 191 2.50 9.46 -4.72
N GLU A 192 2.22 8.55 -5.64
CA GLU A 192 2.66 8.55 -7.02
C GLU A 192 1.42 8.58 -7.92
N GLU A 193 1.26 9.63 -8.75
CA GLU A 193 0.11 9.76 -9.65
C GLU A 193 0.50 10.40 -10.97
N HIS A 194 -0.22 10.07 -12.04
CA HIS A 194 -0.07 10.63 -13.37
C HIS A 194 -0.32 12.13 -13.33
N ARG A 195 0.69 12.91 -13.72
CA ARG A 195 0.71 14.37 -13.51
C ARG A 195 0.20 15.11 -14.73
N ALA A 196 -0.93 15.83 -14.57
CA ALA A 196 -1.45 16.76 -15.55
C ALA A 196 -0.58 18.02 -15.67
N ASP A 197 -0.76 18.79 -16.74
CA ASP A 197 -0.13 20.09 -16.91
C ASP A 197 -0.58 21.07 -15.81
N PRO A 198 0.35 21.82 -15.21
CA PRO A 198 0.03 22.68 -14.08
C PRO A 198 -0.83 23.91 -14.46
N GLY A 199 -0.83 24.31 -15.74
CA GLY A 199 -1.57 25.49 -16.23
C GLY A 199 -3.00 25.21 -16.68
N GLY A 200 -3.45 23.95 -16.69
CA GLY A 200 -4.80 23.58 -17.09
C GLY A 200 -5.84 23.75 -15.98
N VAL A 201 -7.11 23.68 -16.36
CA VAL A 201 -8.22 23.58 -15.40
C VAL A 201 -8.26 22.13 -14.87
N PRO A 202 -8.36 21.90 -13.55
CA PRO A 202 -8.47 20.55 -13.02
C PRO A 202 -9.71 19.82 -13.56
N ASP A 203 -9.50 18.64 -14.14
CA ASP A 203 -10.59 17.71 -14.41
C ASP A 203 -10.89 16.92 -13.13
N LEU A 204 -12.05 17.18 -12.51
CA LEU A 204 -12.44 16.54 -11.25
C LEU A 204 -12.74 15.05 -11.42
N LEU A 205 -12.95 14.56 -12.63
CA LEU A 205 -13.16 13.16 -12.95
C LEU A 205 -11.88 12.49 -13.46
N ALA A 206 -10.82 13.27 -13.72
CA ALA A 206 -9.56 12.78 -14.28
C ALA A 206 -9.79 11.83 -15.48
N ALA A 207 -10.65 12.24 -16.43
CA ALA A 207 -11.15 11.39 -17.52
C ALA A 207 -10.05 10.88 -18.45
N ASP A 208 -8.93 11.57 -18.57
CA ASP A 208 -7.73 11.17 -19.30
C ASP A 208 -6.70 10.43 -18.41
N GLY A 209 -6.98 10.27 -17.12
CA GLY A 209 -6.11 9.64 -16.13
C GLY A 209 -5.02 10.54 -15.55
N TYR A 210 -4.93 11.81 -15.97
CA TYR A 210 -3.97 12.76 -15.42
C TYR A 210 -4.60 13.67 -14.37
N VAL A 211 -3.86 13.90 -13.29
CA VAL A 211 -4.31 14.72 -12.15
C VAL A 211 -3.34 15.87 -11.90
N GLN A 212 -3.86 17.06 -11.66
CA GLN A 212 -3.01 18.19 -11.31
C GLN A 212 -2.41 18.06 -9.92
N GLN A 213 -1.09 18.21 -9.81
CA GLN A 213 -0.37 18.10 -8.54
C GLN A 213 -0.89 19.06 -7.47
N ALA A 214 -1.23 20.28 -7.85
CA ALA A 214 -1.78 21.28 -6.94
C ALA A 214 -3.12 20.83 -6.35
N TYR A 215 -3.97 20.17 -7.14
CA TYR A 215 -5.26 19.65 -6.70
C TYR A 215 -5.10 18.46 -5.73
N VAL A 216 -4.14 17.56 -6.00
CA VAL A 216 -3.80 16.45 -5.07
C VAL A 216 -3.34 17.00 -3.72
N ILE A 217 -2.47 18.00 -3.73
CA ILE A 217 -1.98 18.66 -2.50
C ILE A 217 -3.13 19.33 -1.74
N GLN A 218 -4.09 19.94 -2.45
CA GLN A 218 -5.27 20.54 -1.84
C GLN A 218 -6.14 19.49 -1.14
N MET A 219 -6.53 18.41 -1.84
CA MET A 219 -7.31 17.31 -1.24
C MET A 219 -6.63 16.71 0.00
N ALA A 220 -5.32 16.50 -0.07
CA ALA A 220 -4.57 16.01 1.06
C ALA A 220 -4.61 16.98 2.25
N LYS A 221 -4.45 18.28 1.99
CA LYS A 221 -4.53 19.34 3.01
C LYS A 221 -5.92 19.40 3.67
N GLU A 222 -6.98 19.26 2.89
CA GLU A 222 -8.37 19.23 3.38
C GLU A 222 -8.61 18.04 4.32
N ALA A 223 -7.96 16.90 4.06
CA ALA A 223 -7.96 15.74 4.97
C ALA A 223 -7.02 15.88 6.19
N GLY A 224 -6.27 16.99 6.33
CA GLY A 224 -5.42 17.27 7.48
C GLY A 224 -3.92 17.00 7.27
N PHE A 225 -3.49 16.55 6.10
CA PHE A 225 -2.09 16.33 5.80
C PHE A 225 -1.30 17.62 5.58
N ILE A 226 0.01 17.56 5.83
CA ILE A 226 0.97 18.62 5.51
C ILE A 226 1.90 18.11 4.40
N LEU A 227 2.06 18.89 3.33
CA LEU A 227 3.07 18.59 2.32
C LEU A 227 4.47 18.74 2.93
N ASP A 228 5.25 17.68 2.94
CA ASP A 228 6.64 17.68 3.40
C ASP A 228 7.60 17.90 2.24
N LYS A 229 7.49 17.07 1.18
CA LYS A 229 8.40 17.12 0.03
C LYS A 229 7.70 16.71 -1.27
N THR A 230 8.25 17.21 -2.38
CA THR A 230 7.97 16.72 -3.73
C THR A 230 9.24 16.16 -4.36
N SER A 231 9.09 15.26 -5.35
CA SER A 231 10.24 14.71 -6.07
C SER A 231 9.91 14.50 -7.54
N GLU A 232 10.93 14.66 -8.38
CA GLU A 232 10.89 14.38 -9.82
C GLU A 232 11.43 12.98 -10.17
N ILE A 233 11.54 12.09 -9.18
CA ILE A 233 12.06 10.71 -9.37
C ILE A 233 11.31 9.99 -10.49
N ASN A 234 9.98 10.16 -10.56
CA ASN A 234 9.12 9.49 -11.53
C ASN A 234 8.64 10.42 -12.64
N ALA A 235 9.30 11.56 -12.83
CA ALA A 235 8.98 12.49 -13.92
C ALA A 235 9.42 11.92 -15.27
N ASN A 236 8.58 12.15 -16.29
CA ASN A 236 8.92 11.83 -17.67
C ASN A 236 8.62 13.02 -18.59
N PRO A 237 9.60 13.84 -18.91
CA PRO A 237 9.39 15.03 -19.76
C PRO A 237 9.03 14.71 -21.21
N LYS A 238 9.11 13.43 -21.64
CA LYS A 238 8.65 13.00 -22.97
C LYS A 238 7.14 12.84 -23.05
N ASP A 239 6.47 12.70 -21.89
CA ASP A 239 5.02 12.56 -21.85
C ASP A 239 4.33 13.89 -22.12
N THR A 240 3.75 14.01 -23.31
CA THR A 240 3.07 15.22 -23.77
C THR A 240 1.62 15.33 -23.30
N LYS A 241 1.07 14.26 -22.69
CA LYS A 241 -0.25 14.17 -22.05
C LYS A 241 -1.46 14.37 -23.00
N ASP A 242 -1.21 14.60 -24.29
CA ASP A 242 -2.20 14.82 -25.36
C ASP A 242 -2.57 13.52 -26.11
N HIS A 243 -2.61 12.40 -25.40
CA HIS A 243 -2.78 11.09 -26.00
C HIS A 243 -4.27 10.77 -26.27
N PRO A 244 -4.59 10.05 -27.39
CA PRO A 244 -5.98 9.84 -27.82
C PRO A 244 -6.86 9.08 -26.82
N PHE A 245 -6.26 8.26 -25.96
CA PHE A 245 -6.96 7.53 -24.91
C PHE A 245 -6.41 7.87 -23.51
N GLY A 246 -5.96 9.10 -23.33
CA GLY A 246 -5.33 9.56 -22.11
C GLY A 246 -4.08 8.75 -21.77
N VAL A 247 -3.74 8.68 -20.49
CA VAL A 247 -2.57 7.98 -19.96
C VAL A 247 -2.53 6.49 -20.38
N TRP A 248 -3.68 5.89 -20.64
CA TRP A 248 -3.78 4.48 -21.03
C TRP A 248 -3.28 4.18 -22.44
N THR A 249 -3.04 5.20 -23.29
CA THR A 249 -2.36 5.03 -24.58
C THR A 249 -0.91 4.59 -24.39
N LEU A 250 -0.28 5.02 -23.29
CA LEU A 250 1.10 4.73 -22.96
C LEU A 250 1.29 3.30 -22.41
N PRO A 251 2.52 2.77 -22.45
CA PRO A 251 2.86 1.55 -21.72
C PRO A 251 2.55 1.68 -20.20
N PRO A 252 2.15 0.60 -19.56
CA PRO A 252 2.04 -0.78 -20.07
C PRO A 252 0.68 -1.10 -20.71
N VAL A 253 -0.32 -0.21 -20.61
CA VAL A 253 -1.69 -0.48 -21.07
C VAL A 253 -1.76 -0.53 -22.59
N ARG A 254 -1.14 0.44 -23.28
CA ARG A 254 -1.10 0.50 -24.75
C ARG A 254 -2.49 0.45 -25.38
N ARG A 255 -3.45 1.17 -24.82
CA ARG A 255 -4.81 1.24 -25.35
C ARG A 255 -4.80 1.77 -26.78
N SER A 256 -5.52 1.10 -27.68
CA SER A 256 -5.63 1.44 -29.10
C SER A 256 -7.04 1.82 -29.56
N SER A 257 -8.02 1.84 -28.60
CA SER A 257 -9.42 2.15 -28.87
C SER A 257 -10.09 2.79 -27.65
N PRO A 258 -11.27 3.42 -27.77
CA PRO A 258 -12.05 3.89 -26.64
C PRO A 258 -12.36 2.73 -25.65
N ARG A 259 -12.50 3.09 -24.36
CA ARG A 259 -12.83 2.10 -23.30
C ARG A 259 -14.09 1.31 -23.67
N GLY A 260 -14.02 -0.02 -23.58
CA GLY A 260 -15.13 -0.91 -23.88
C GLY A 260 -15.28 -1.27 -25.36
N GLN A 261 -14.43 -0.73 -26.22
CA GLN A 261 -14.37 -1.15 -27.63
C GLN A 261 -13.23 -2.17 -27.84
N PRO A 262 -13.32 -3.04 -28.84
CA PRO A 262 -12.21 -3.91 -29.23
C PRO A 262 -10.95 -3.09 -29.55
N GLU A 263 -9.77 -3.65 -29.24
CA GLU A 263 -8.50 -3.05 -29.62
C GLU A 263 -8.38 -2.90 -31.14
N ASP A 264 -7.82 -1.77 -31.59
CA ASP A 264 -7.49 -1.54 -33.00
C ASP A 264 -6.09 -2.11 -33.30
N PRO A 265 -5.99 -3.20 -34.07
CA PRO A 265 -4.71 -3.81 -34.41
C PRO A 265 -3.86 -2.97 -35.36
N THR A 266 -4.44 -1.92 -35.96
CA THR A 266 -3.74 -1.01 -36.89
C THR A 266 -3.19 0.25 -36.21
N PHE A 267 -3.47 0.44 -34.93
CA PHE A 267 -3.02 1.60 -34.18
C PHE A 267 -1.49 1.59 -34.03
N ASP A 268 -0.85 2.68 -34.47
CA ASP A 268 0.59 2.82 -34.38
C ASP A 268 1.05 3.20 -32.97
N HIS A 269 1.63 2.25 -32.25
CA HIS A 269 2.17 2.45 -30.90
C HIS A 269 3.58 3.05 -30.86
N THR A 270 4.26 3.22 -32.00
CA THR A 270 5.68 3.58 -32.06
C THR A 270 6.01 4.85 -31.27
N LYS A 271 5.18 5.91 -31.46
CA LYS A 271 5.34 7.18 -30.72
C LYS A 271 5.20 6.97 -29.21
N TYR A 272 4.22 6.20 -28.78
CA TYR A 272 3.85 6.02 -27.38
C TYR A 272 4.82 5.09 -26.64
N ASP A 273 5.30 4.07 -27.31
CA ASP A 273 6.34 3.17 -26.79
C ASP A 273 7.67 3.93 -26.59
N ALA A 274 7.98 4.89 -27.47
CA ALA A 274 9.16 5.74 -27.34
C ALA A 274 9.09 6.74 -26.17
N ILE A 275 7.88 7.11 -25.76
CA ILE A 275 7.64 7.90 -24.54
C ILE A 275 7.90 7.05 -23.31
N GLY A 276 7.42 5.80 -23.28
CA GLY A 276 7.45 4.91 -22.12
C GLY A 276 6.28 5.11 -21.15
N GLU A 277 6.47 4.87 -19.85
CA GLU A 277 5.43 5.16 -18.86
C GLU A 277 5.25 6.69 -18.66
N SER A 278 4.08 7.10 -18.20
CA SER A 278 3.69 8.51 -18.05
C SER A 278 4.59 9.34 -17.15
N ASP A 279 4.48 10.66 -17.27
CA ASP A 279 4.97 11.61 -16.28
C ASP A 279 4.18 11.50 -14.98
N ARG A 280 4.89 11.43 -13.83
CA ARG A 280 4.25 11.23 -12.54
C ARG A 280 4.81 12.15 -11.48
N MET A 281 3.89 12.78 -10.74
CA MET A 281 4.24 13.43 -9.48
C MET A 281 4.62 12.39 -8.44
N THR A 282 5.54 12.72 -7.55
CA THR A 282 5.90 11.92 -6.38
C THR A 282 5.87 12.84 -5.16
N LEU A 283 4.88 12.62 -4.28
CA LEU A 283 4.62 13.48 -3.13
C LEU A 283 4.85 12.73 -1.83
N ARG A 284 5.38 13.43 -0.84
CA ARG A 284 5.49 12.97 0.54
C ARG A 284 4.73 13.93 1.43
N LEU A 285 3.70 13.41 2.10
CA LEU A 285 2.85 14.16 3.02
C LEU A 285 2.94 13.55 4.42
N LEU A 286 2.76 14.37 5.43
CA LEU A 286 2.82 13.97 6.84
C LEU A 286 1.46 14.11 7.50
N LYS A 287 1.07 13.12 8.30
CA LYS A 287 0.07 13.32 9.35
C LYS A 287 0.75 14.11 10.48
N PRO A 288 0.22 15.27 10.89
CA PRO A 288 0.78 16.03 12.02
C PRO A 288 0.92 15.19 13.31
N THR A 289 1.89 15.57 14.17
CA THR A 289 2.12 14.95 15.48
C THR A 289 1.18 15.53 16.54
#